data_f6794a7f3e96077253e6da09dc135b92
#
_entry.id   f6794a7f3e96077253e6da09dc135b92
#
_cell.length_a   1.000
_cell.length_b   1.000
_cell.length_c   1.000
_cell.angle_alpha   90.00
_cell.angle_beta   90.00
_cell.angle_gamma   90.00
#
_symmetry.space_group_name_H-M   'P 1'
#
loop_
_entity.id
_entity.type
_entity.pdbx_description
1 polymer ?
#
loop_
_entity_poly.entity_id
_entity_poly.type
_entity_poly.pdbx_seq_one_letter_code
_entity_poly.pdbx_strand_id
1 'polypeptide(L)'
;MDKSRFTRVPVPFPAARKAGPVLAAVVLATGALTSAGPAARAAAPRGPVPPPGCSAPQRITERLAGGTTWNMCWHYDSSAGLVLDRVGYRPKGEPRPLQVLTSAKLAQVHVPYDDGKAEFDDLTGFGFGYGLQELKPAECPGGTIRSVKVPDSGYVKGLCTTTRSRGHAYRMASDDGTRVWQEEGRDLLVYTVNKVSWYEYITEWRFSSDGTISANIGATGSLSPVDYDAGDGRGWPIGKGAEDYATSHSHNVFWRLNFGLDGGARDRVEQYDSVVTPPNGNGSPTTKTTRTPVTKELAGDAKSMRWWRVVSATGRNADGHPRSYEIVPGPSAKHPGRPFTQHDVYFTQNRACEQFASNNTLDCGPNAPTSVDKWVNGEDLRNPVVWVNIGFHHIARDEDQQPMPVHWQGFRLAPRDVTAMNPLTPADLATENGAPSSGS
;
A
#
# COMPACT_ATOMS: atom_id res chain seq x y z
N MET A 1 -53.88 -4.51 13.53
CA MET A 1 -54.62 -3.65 12.59
C MET A 1 -53.77 -2.40 12.41
N ASP A 2 -53.31 -2.22 11.34
CA ASP A 2 -52.90 -1.15 10.44
C ASP A 2 -51.55 -1.44 9.80
N LYS A 3 -51.61 -1.84 8.52
CA LYS A 3 -50.47 -2.07 7.65
C LYS A 3 -50.24 -0.81 6.83
N SER A 4 -49.38 0.10 7.29
CA SER A 4 -48.96 1.21 6.46
C SER A 4 -47.88 0.74 5.48
N ARG A 5 -48.20 0.82 4.22
CA ARG A 5 -47.37 0.49 3.05
C ARG A 5 -46.18 1.45 2.97
N PHE A 6 -44.97 0.93 3.05
CA PHE A 6 -43.80 1.66 2.57
C PHE A 6 -43.69 1.46 1.07
N THR A 7 -43.96 2.50 0.33
CA THR A 7 -43.68 2.63 -1.10
C THR A 7 -42.18 2.76 -1.31
N ARG A 8 -41.64 1.80 -2.04
CA ARG A 8 -40.22 1.84 -2.50
C ARG A 8 -40.07 2.96 -3.53
N VAL A 9 -39.18 3.91 -3.26
CA VAL A 9 -38.72 4.89 -4.25
C VAL A 9 -37.49 4.27 -4.95
N PRO A 10 -37.53 4.08 -6.27
CA PRO A 10 -36.40 3.59 -7.01
C PRO A 10 -35.37 4.73 -7.17
N VAL A 11 -34.12 4.50 -6.77
CA VAL A 11 -32.99 5.38 -7.06
C VAL A 11 -32.59 5.14 -8.51
N PRO A 12 -32.55 6.17 -9.37
CA PRO A 12 -32.18 5.98 -10.77
C PRO A 12 -30.67 5.80 -10.91
N PHE A 13 -30.24 4.71 -11.54
CA PHE A 13 -28.90 4.53 -12.05
C PHE A 13 -28.69 5.45 -13.26
N PRO A 14 -27.51 6.08 -13.43
CA PRO A 14 -27.21 6.79 -14.65
C PRO A 14 -27.03 5.79 -15.79
N ALA A 15 -27.88 5.91 -16.81
CA ALA A 15 -27.89 5.07 -17.99
C ALA A 15 -26.61 5.27 -18.84
N ALA A 16 -25.97 4.17 -19.18
CA ALA A 16 -24.88 4.14 -20.16
C ALA A 16 -25.41 4.62 -21.53
N ARG A 17 -24.81 5.66 -22.07
CA ARG A 17 -25.08 6.16 -23.42
C ARG A 17 -24.56 5.16 -24.44
N LYS A 18 -25.48 4.51 -25.13
CA LYS A 18 -25.17 3.76 -26.35
C LYS A 18 -24.92 4.76 -27.50
N ALA A 19 -23.72 4.71 -28.08
CA ALA A 19 -23.42 5.39 -29.34
C ALA A 19 -24.07 4.60 -30.49
N GLY A 20 -24.95 5.26 -31.25
CA GLY A 20 -25.54 4.72 -32.47
C GLY A 20 -24.60 4.95 -33.68
N PRO A 21 -24.72 4.11 -34.71
CA PRO A 21 -23.86 4.24 -35.89
C PRO A 21 -24.30 5.40 -36.79
N VAL A 22 -23.37 6.26 -37.11
CA VAL A 22 -23.53 7.26 -38.17
C VAL A 22 -23.08 6.66 -39.48
N LEU A 23 -24.02 6.52 -40.41
CA LEU A 23 -23.75 6.21 -41.81
C LEU A 23 -23.09 7.44 -42.47
N ALA A 24 -21.87 7.31 -42.96
CA ALA A 24 -21.24 8.28 -43.79
C ALA A 24 -21.35 7.90 -45.27
N ALA A 25 -21.92 8.78 -46.06
CA ALA A 25 -22.04 8.67 -47.53
C ALA A 25 -20.66 8.91 -48.19
N VAL A 26 -20.35 8.07 -49.16
CA VAL A 26 -19.17 8.18 -50.03
C VAL A 26 -19.43 9.23 -51.09
N VAL A 27 -18.57 10.24 -51.20
CA VAL A 27 -18.43 11.08 -52.35
C VAL A 27 -17.03 10.88 -52.91
N LEU A 28 -16.96 10.35 -54.12
CA LEU A 28 -15.74 10.27 -54.94
C LEU A 28 -15.45 11.66 -55.55
N ALA A 29 -14.25 12.15 -55.34
CA ALA A 29 -13.67 13.23 -56.17
C ALA A 29 -12.19 12.92 -56.44
N THR A 30 -11.88 12.90 -57.68
CA THR A 30 -10.57 12.66 -58.30
C THR A 30 -9.73 13.94 -58.30
N GLY A 31 -8.42 13.76 -58.02
CA GLY A 31 -7.44 14.66 -58.66
C GLY A 31 -6.39 15.26 -57.75
N ALA A 32 -5.15 15.04 -58.16
CA ALA A 32 -3.97 15.90 -58.11
C ALA A 32 -2.92 15.69 -57.01
N LEU A 33 -1.80 15.31 -57.50
CA LEU A 33 -0.38 15.45 -57.06
C LEU A 33 -0.12 16.30 -55.84
N THR A 34 0.54 15.67 -54.85
CA THR A 34 1.01 16.35 -53.67
C THR A 34 2.48 16.13 -53.42
N SER A 35 3.14 17.22 -53.12
CA SER A 35 4.47 17.33 -52.57
C SER A 35 4.54 16.60 -51.21
N ALA A 36 5.54 15.75 -51.02
CA ALA A 36 5.87 15.12 -49.74
C ALA A 36 6.34 16.22 -48.76
N GLY A 37 5.50 16.50 -47.75
CA GLY A 37 5.88 17.26 -46.58
C GLY A 37 6.70 16.40 -45.62
N PRO A 38 7.58 16.98 -44.77
CA PRO A 38 8.39 16.24 -43.86
C PRO A 38 7.52 15.45 -42.86
N ALA A 39 7.79 14.15 -42.72
CA ALA A 39 7.12 13.27 -41.77
C ALA A 39 7.21 13.88 -40.37
N ALA A 40 6.08 14.17 -39.77
CA ALA A 40 6.01 14.55 -38.37
C ALA A 40 6.64 13.46 -37.53
N ARG A 41 7.81 13.71 -36.95
CA ARG A 41 8.44 12.86 -35.98
C ARG A 41 7.45 12.71 -34.82
N ALA A 42 6.96 11.51 -34.58
CA ALA A 42 6.21 11.20 -33.39
C ALA A 42 7.02 11.67 -32.15
N ALA A 43 6.43 12.56 -31.38
CA ALA A 43 7.06 13.05 -30.16
C ALA A 43 7.40 11.82 -29.30
N ALA A 44 8.67 11.68 -28.89
CA ALA A 44 9.07 10.65 -27.98
C ALA A 44 8.19 10.72 -26.72
N PRO A 45 7.77 9.57 -26.15
CA PRO A 45 6.96 9.56 -24.93
C PRO A 45 7.68 10.43 -23.90
N ARG A 46 6.99 11.43 -23.38
CA ARG A 46 7.51 12.29 -22.32
C ARG A 46 7.78 11.38 -21.13
N GLY A 47 9.02 11.31 -20.68
CA GLY A 47 9.39 10.66 -19.45
C GLY A 47 8.54 11.18 -18.29
N PRO A 48 8.46 10.42 -17.16
CA PRO A 48 7.63 10.80 -16.03
C PRO A 48 7.94 12.24 -15.63
N VAL A 49 6.89 13.07 -15.61
CA VAL A 49 6.99 14.43 -15.08
C VAL A 49 7.40 14.29 -13.61
N PRO A 50 8.52 14.87 -13.17
CA PRO A 50 8.88 14.85 -11.77
C PRO A 50 7.70 15.41 -10.95
N PRO A 51 7.35 14.81 -9.81
CA PRO A 51 6.28 15.35 -8.98
C PRO A 51 6.56 16.82 -8.69
N PRO A 52 5.54 17.68 -8.70
CA PRO A 52 5.71 19.11 -8.46
C PRO A 52 6.43 19.32 -7.14
N GLY A 53 7.26 20.34 -7.07
CA GLY A 53 8.02 20.66 -5.87
C GLY A 53 7.09 20.70 -4.65
N CYS A 54 7.50 20.06 -3.54
CA CYS A 54 6.73 19.96 -2.31
C CYS A 54 6.45 21.34 -1.74
N SER A 55 5.26 21.86 -1.97
CA SER A 55 4.82 23.12 -1.36
C SER A 55 4.66 22.96 0.15
N ALA A 56 4.70 24.05 0.91
CA ALA A 56 4.55 23.99 2.36
C ALA A 56 3.26 23.28 2.84
N PRO A 57 2.08 23.51 2.21
CA PRO A 57 0.87 22.77 2.57
C PRO A 57 0.94 21.27 2.31
N GLN A 58 1.74 20.83 1.34
CA GLN A 58 1.92 19.44 0.94
C GLN A 58 3.09 18.76 1.66
N ARG A 59 3.72 19.45 2.61
CA ARG A 59 4.82 18.89 3.38
C ARG A 59 4.34 18.42 4.75
N ILE A 60 4.79 17.23 5.13
CA ILE A 60 4.70 16.72 6.49
C ILE A 60 6.14 16.58 7.00
N THR A 61 6.42 17.16 8.15
CA THR A 61 7.67 16.99 8.88
C THR A 61 7.33 16.83 10.34
N GLU A 62 7.73 15.70 10.94
CA GLU A 62 7.43 15.38 12.32
C GLU A 62 8.68 14.86 13.03
N ARG A 63 9.00 15.47 14.17
CA ARG A 63 10.05 15.01 15.06
C ARG A 63 9.43 14.22 16.20
N LEU A 64 9.67 12.94 16.22
CA LEU A 64 9.20 12.05 17.27
C LEU A 64 10.04 12.17 18.55
N ALA A 65 9.47 11.78 19.67
CA ALA A 65 10.23 11.58 20.91
C ALA A 65 11.39 10.60 20.62
N GLY A 66 12.51 10.78 21.31
CA GLY A 66 13.75 10.06 20.98
C GLY A 66 14.60 10.75 19.91
N GLY A 67 14.08 11.78 19.20
CA GLY A 67 14.85 12.65 18.32
C GLY A 67 14.93 12.24 16.86
N THR A 68 14.26 11.18 16.48
CA THR A 68 14.10 10.79 15.07
C THR A 68 13.12 11.69 14.34
N THR A 69 13.25 11.83 13.03
CA THR A 69 12.37 12.71 12.24
C THR A 69 11.93 12.03 10.97
N TRP A 70 10.65 12.16 10.66
CA TRP A 70 10.10 11.82 9.36
C TRP A 70 9.79 13.07 8.56
N ASN A 71 10.03 13.03 7.27
CA ASN A 71 9.64 14.09 6.34
C ASN A 71 9.13 13.47 5.05
N MET A 72 8.10 14.05 4.48
CA MET A 72 7.51 13.60 3.22
C MET A 72 6.73 14.71 2.54
N CYS A 73 6.51 14.55 1.27
CA CYS A 73 5.50 15.26 0.52
C CYS A 73 4.26 14.38 0.40
N TRP A 74 3.12 14.99 0.17
CA TRP A 74 1.90 14.30 -0.19
C TRP A 74 1.15 15.04 -1.29
N HIS A 75 0.44 14.30 -2.08
CA HIS A 75 -0.58 14.82 -2.98
C HIS A 75 -1.80 13.91 -2.98
N TYR A 76 -2.86 14.32 -3.62
CA TYR A 76 -4.09 13.59 -3.65
C TYR A 76 -4.50 13.29 -5.08
N ASP A 77 -4.79 12.04 -5.36
CA ASP A 77 -5.16 11.49 -6.66
C ASP A 77 -6.62 11.06 -6.67
N SER A 78 -7.35 11.32 -7.75
CA SER A 78 -8.78 10.99 -7.86
C SER A 78 -9.07 9.48 -7.85
N SER A 79 -8.12 8.67 -8.26
CA SER A 79 -8.27 7.21 -8.24
C SER A 79 -7.68 6.62 -6.97
N ALA A 80 -6.41 6.90 -6.66
CA ALA A 80 -5.68 6.27 -5.56
C ALA A 80 -5.91 6.91 -4.17
N GLY A 81 -6.47 8.13 -4.12
CA GLY A 81 -6.55 8.88 -2.87
C GLY A 81 -5.21 9.46 -2.44
N LEU A 82 -4.78 9.20 -1.21
CA LEU A 82 -3.53 9.71 -0.66
C LEU A 82 -2.30 9.07 -1.32
N VAL A 83 -1.43 9.91 -1.87
CA VAL A 83 -0.12 9.52 -2.38
C VAL A 83 0.97 10.21 -1.55
N LEU A 84 1.94 9.43 -1.10
CA LEU A 84 3.12 9.93 -0.39
C LEU A 84 4.31 9.94 -1.33
N ASP A 85 5.07 11.04 -1.32
CA ASP A 85 6.26 11.21 -2.14
C ASP A 85 7.45 11.62 -1.28
N ARG A 86 8.66 11.26 -1.71
CA ARG A 86 9.91 11.65 -1.07
C ARG A 86 9.92 11.38 0.43
N VAL A 87 9.49 10.18 0.81
CA VAL A 87 9.50 9.76 2.21
C VAL A 87 10.93 9.59 2.68
N GLY A 88 11.30 10.36 3.69
CA GLY A 88 12.63 10.38 4.27
C GLY A 88 12.60 10.14 5.78
N TYR A 89 13.53 9.34 6.25
CA TYR A 89 13.77 9.04 7.65
C TYR A 89 15.08 9.64 8.11
N ARG A 90 15.10 10.35 9.22
CA ARG A 90 16.30 10.85 9.84
C ARG A 90 16.46 10.25 11.25
N PRO A 91 17.33 9.26 11.42
CA PRO A 91 17.70 8.73 12.74
C PRO A 91 18.24 9.84 13.65
N LYS A 92 18.21 9.60 14.96
CA LYS A 92 18.84 10.49 15.95
C LYS A 92 20.34 10.59 15.65
N GLY A 93 20.86 11.81 15.64
CA GLY A 93 22.29 12.08 15.37
C GLY A 93 22.66 12.20 13.88
N GLU A 94 21.83 11.73 12.97
CA GLU A 94 22.09 11.89 11.54
C GLU A 94 21.86 13.34 11.09
N PRO A 95 22.79 13.92 10.31
CA PRO A 95 22.69 15.33 9.91
C PRO A 95 21.61 15.57 8.84
N ARG A 96 21.28 14.53 8.04
CA ARG A 96 20.34 14.63 6.92
C ARG A 96 19.34 13.46 6.91
N PRO A 97 18.14 13.68 6.40
CA PRO A 97 17.22 12.59 6.15
C PRO A 97 17.79 11.62 5.11
N LEU A 98 17.59 10.34 5.35
CA LEU A 98 17.80 9.26 4.40
C LEU A 98 16.51 9.07 3.62
N GLN A 99 16.53 9.23 2.31
CA GLN A 99 15.35 8.94 1.50
C GLN A 99 15.08 7.43 1.51
N VAL A 100 13.81 7.07 1.66
CA VAL A 100 13.35 5.66 1.68
C VAL A 100 12.48 5.36 0.47
N LEU A 101 11.40 6.13 0.29
CA LEU A 101 10.48 5.95 -0.83
C LEU A 101 10.45 7.21 -1.69
N THR A 102 10.50 7.03 -3.01
CA THR A 102 10.24 8.10 -3.97
C THR A 102 8.75 8.37 -4.06
N SER A 103 7.93 7.30 -4.06
CA SER A 103 6.48 7.40 -4.05
C SER A 103 5.88 6.12 -3.47
N ALA A 104 4.74 6.26 -2.78
CA ALA A 104 3.98 5.16 -2.22
C ALA A 104 2.48 5.48 -2.22
N LYS A 105 1.66 4.53 -2.64
CA LYS A 105 0.21 4.70 -2.72
C LYS A 105 -0.55 3.38 -2.65
N LEU A 106 -1.84 3.47 -2.33
CA LEU A 106 -2.80 2.43 -2.63
C LEU A 106 -2.89 2.24 -4.15
N ALA A 107 -2.90 1.01 -4.63
CA ALA A 107 -2.81 0.72 -6.06
C ALA A 107 -3.94 -0.16 -6.60
N GLN A 108 -4.77 -0.71 -5.77
CA GLN A 108 -6.11 -1.24 -6.06
C GLN A 108 -6.75 -1.75 -4.77
N VAL A 109 -8.07 -1.74 -4.74
CA VAL A 109 -8.91 -2.54 -3.86
C VAL A 109 -9.86 -3.30 -4.77
N HIS A 110 -9.60 -4.60 -4.92
CA HIS A 110 -10.38 -5.48 -5.78
C HIS A 110 -11.29 -6.34 -4.92
N VAL A 111 -12.60 -6.27 -5.16
CA VAL A 111 -13.62 -6.87 -4.30
C VAL A 111 -14.54 -7.78 -5.10
N PRO A 112 -14.22 -9.09 -5.25
CA PRO A 112 -15.15 -10.07 -5.78
C PRO A 112 -16.09 -10.58 -4.68
N TYR A 113 -17.38 -10.69 -5.02
CA TYR A 113 -18.39 -11.31 -4.20
C TYR A 113 -18.52 -12.80 -4.50
N ASP A 114 -18.75 -13.61 -3.45
CA ASP A 114 -18.69 -15.07 -3.54
C ASP A 114 -19.79 -15.67 -4.40
N ASP A 115 -20.90 -14.97 -4.59
CA ASP A 115 -22.01 -15.37 -5.47
C ASP A 115 -21.72 -15.13 -6.96
N GLY A 116 -20.64 -14.42 -7.26
CA GLY A 116 -20.23 -14.09 -8.62
C GLY A 116 -21.10 -13.06 -9.34
N LYS A 117 -22.06 -12.41 -8.64
CA LYS A 117 -22.91 -11.37 -9.21
C LYS A 117 -22.22 -10.02 -9.32
N ALA A 118 -21.27 -9.76 -8.44
CA ALA A 118 -20.55 -8.50 -8.39
C ALA A 118 -19.04 -8.69 -8.21
N GLU A 119 -18.26 -7.82 -8.87
CA GLU A 119 -16.83 -7.73 -8.74
C GLU A 119 -16.43 -6.27 -8.98
N PHE A 120 -15.73 -5.66 -8.03
CA PHE A 120 -15.41 -4.25 -8.05
C PHE A 120 -13.91 -4.00 -8.05
N ASP A 121 -13.50 -2.97 -8.80
CA ASP A 121 -12.18 -2.35 -8.74
C ASP A 121 -12.38 -0.92 -8.19
N ASP A 122 -12.24 -0.74 -6.88
CA ASP A 122 -12.64 0.49 -6.19
C ASP A 122 -11.87 1.72 -6.63
N LEU A 123 -10.59 1.56 -7.00
CA LEU A 123 -9.76 2.69 -7.46
C LEU A 123 -10.06 3.07 -8.90
N THR A 124 -10.04 2.11 -9.81
CA THR A 124 -10.11 2.35 -11.26
C THR A 124 -11.53 2.28 -11.82
N GLY A 125 -12.43 1.56 -11.15
CA GLY A 125 -13.84 1.48 -11.51
C GLY A 125 -14.70 2.59 -10.90
N PHE A 126 -14.44 2.95 -9.63
CA PHE A 126 -15.22 3.98 -8.92
C PHE A 126 -14.48 5.31 -8.73
N GLY A 127 -13.14 5.31 -8.76
CA GLY A 127 -12.36 6.48 -8.40
C GLY A 127 -12.37 6.71 -6.89
N PHE A 128 -11.71 5.84 -6.15
CA PHE A 128 -11.60 5.80 -4.69
C PHE A 128 -11.33 7.18 -4.07
N GLY A 129 -10.46 7.98 -4.71
CA GLY A 129 -10.11 9.31 -4.22
C GLY A 129 -11.27 10.30 -4.22
N TYR A 130 -12.27 10.16 -5.09
CA TYR A 130 -13.46 11.02 -5.05
C TYR A 130 -14.30 10.82 -3.80
N GLY A 131 -14.18 9.67 -3.13
CA GLY A 131 -14.90 9.31 -1.92
C GLY A 131 -14.33 9.91 -0.63
N LEU A 132 -13.35 10.83 -0.69
CA LEU A 132 -12.74 11.42 0.51
C LEU A 132 -13.78 12.00 1.46
N GLN A 133 -13.74 11.56 2.71
CA GLN A 133 -14.65 12.01 3.76
C GLN A 133 -14.04 13.15 4.58
N GLU A 134 -14.91 14.04 5.06
CA GLU A 134 -14.52 15.08 6.01
C GLU A 134 -14.31 14.47 7.39
N LEU A 135 -13.13 14.63 7.96
CA LEU A 135 -12.80 14.19 9.31
C LEU A 135 -13.25 15.21 10.36
N LYS A 136 -13.82 14.72 11.45
CA LYS A 136 -14.12 15.54 12.63
C LYS A 136 -12.91 15.53 13.59
N PRO A 137 -12.79 16.52 14.49
CA PRO A 137 -11.68 16.59 15.45
C PRO A 137 -11.49 15.32 16.28
N ALA A 138 -12.57 14.64 16.64
CA ALA A 138 -12.52 13.38 17.39
C ALA A 138 -11.88 12.23 16.62
N GLU A 139 -11.87 12.30 15.28
CA GLU A 139 -11.26 11.30 14.40
C GLU A 139 -9.77 11.56 14.16
N CYS A 140 -9.23 12.69 14.64
CA CYS A 140 -7.80 13.04 14.56
C CYS A 140 -7.31 13.58 15.92
N PRO A 141 -7.35 12.75 16.98
CA PRO A 141 -7.06 13.21 18.35
C PRO A 141 -5.61 13.67 18.46
N GLY A 142 -5.43 14.88 19.01
CA GLY A 142 -4.11 15.50 19.21
C GLY A 142 -3.36 15.86 17.93
N GLY A 143 -4.01 15.72 16.76
CA GLY A 143 -3.39 15.93 15.47
C GLY A 143 -3.89 17.16 14.72
N THR A 144 -3.52 17.22 13.45
CA THR A 144 -3.91 18.29 12.52
C THR A 144 -4.69 17.69 11.36
N ILE A 145 -5.90 18.19 11.11
CA ILE A 145 -6.69 17.86 9.92
C ILE A 145 -6.36 18.89 8.83
N ARG A 146 -5.85 18.40 7.71
CA ARG A 146 -5.45 19.21 6.55
C ARG A 146 -6.54 19.23 5.48
N SER A 147 -6.67 20.38 4.81
CA SER A 147 -7.51 20.52 3.62
C SER A 147 -6.84 19.85 2.43
N VAL A 148 -7.59 19.00 1.76
CA VAL A 148 -7.22 18.26 0.56
C VAL A 148 -8.04 18.79 -0.60
N LYS A 149 -7.40 19.12 -1.70
CA LYS A 149 -8.11 19.45 -2.94
C LYS A 149 -8.43 18.14 -3.67
N VAL A 150 -9.70 17.78 -3.68
CA VAL A 150 -10.21 16.66 -4.46
C VAL A 150 -10.54 17.18 -5.86
N PRO A 151 -10.01 16.59 -6.95
CA PRO A 151 -10.34 17.00 -8.30
C PRO A 151 -11.87 17.07 -8.51
N ASP A 152 -12.33 18.10 -9.14
CA ASP A 152 -13.76 18.36 -9.47
C ASP A 152 -14.74 18.44 -8.29
N SER A 153 -14.28 18.19 -7.06
CA SER A 153 -15.12 18.19 -5.84
C SER A 153 -14.79 19.31 -4.83
N GLY A 154 -13.66 20.03 -5.05
CA GLY A 154 -13.27 21.15 -4.17
C GLY A 154 -12.37 20.73 -3.02
N TYR A 155 -12.46 21.45 -1.87
CA TYR A 155 -11.62 21.21 -0.70
C TYR A 155 -12.37 20.46 0.40
N VAL A 156 -11.77 19.37 0.88
CA VAL A 156 -12.28 18.55 1.99
C VAL A 156 -11.24 18.51 3.11
N LYS A 157 -11.63 18.72 4.35
CA LYS A 157 -10.78 18.52 5.54
C LYS A 157 -10.67 17.02 5.83
N GLY A 158 -9.84 16.29 5.09
CA GLY A 158 -9.85 14.82 5.05
C GLY A 158 -8.51 14.12 5.30
N LEU A 159 -7.41 14.87 5.53
CA LEU A 159 -6.12 14.25 5.83
C LEU A 159 -5.72 14.53 7.28
N CYS A 160 -5.65 13.50 8.11
CA CYS A 160 -5.14 13.60 9.47
C CYS A 160 -3.64 13.33 9.53
N THR A 161 -2.93 14.13 10.29
CA THR A 161 -1.55 13.88 10.76
C THR A 161 -1.51 13.98 12.28
N THR A 162 -1.16 12.90 12.95
CA THR A 162 -1.08 12.86 14.42
C THR A 162 0.04 11.94 14.88
N THR A 163 0.38 11.97 16.16
CA THR A 163 1.34 11.03 16.75
C THR A 163 0.69 10.24 17.87
N ARG A 164 1.13 9.00 18.03
CA ARG A 164 0.68 8.17 19.15
C ARG A 164 1.79 7.30 19.71
N SER A 165 1.63 6.89 20.97
CA SER A 165 2.40 5.84 21.60
C SER A 165 2.10 4.48 20.96
N ARG A 166 3.13 3.64 20.80
CA ARG A 166 2.98 2.23 20.41
C ARG A 166 3.48 1.26 21.49
N GLY A 167 3.70 1.75 22.71
CA GLY A 167 4.27 0.97 23.80
C GLY A 167 5.80 0.92 23.74
N HIS A 168 6.40 -0.19 24.17
CA HIS A 168 7.86 -0.32 24.18
C HIS A 168 8.46 -0.29 22.76
N ALA A 169 9.43 0.59 22.55
CA ALA A 169 10.34 0.51 21.40
C ALA A 169 11.41 -0.56 21.62
N TYR A 170 11.97 -0.61 22.84
CA TYR A 170 12.83 -1.67 23.31
C TYR A 170 12.76 -1.78 24.83
N ARG A 171 13.22 -2.92 25.35
CA ARG A 171 13.48 -3.17 26.77
C ARG A 171 14.65 -4.16 26.91
N MET A 172 15.61 -3.81 27.75
CA MET A 172 16.74 -4.66 28.13
C MET A 172 17.00 -4.51 29.62
N ALA A 173 17.29 -5.60 30.30
CA ALA A 173 17.79 -5.57 31.68
C ALA A 173 19.26 -5.94 31.68
N SER A 174 20.03 -5.44 32.67
CA SER A 174 21.38 -5.93 32.97
C SER A 174 21.30 -7.37 33.50
N ASP A 175 22.41 -8.11 33.40
CA ASP A 175 22.44 -9.52 33.79
C ASP A 175 22.08 -9.74 35.27
N ASP A 176 22.45 -8.81 36.14
CA ASP A 176 22.10 -8.81 37.55
C ASP A 176 20.69 -8.29 37.87
N GLY A 177 19.96 -7.81 36.82
CA GLY A 177 18.61 -7.26 36.92
C GLY A 177 18.51 -5.91 37.63
N THR A 178 19.64 -5.29 38.02
CA THR A 178 19.65 -4.04 38.79
C THR A 178 19.35 -2.82 37.94
N ARG A 179 19.54 -2.93 36.63
CA ARG A 179 19.31 -1.84 35.68
C ARG A 179 18.38 -2.30 34.54
N VAL A 180 17.47 -1.41 34.14
CA VAL A 180 16.58 -1.59 32.99
C VAL A 180 16.67 -0.41 32.07
N TRP A 181 17.00 -0.65 30.78
CA TRP A 181 16.89 0.31 29.71
C TRP A 181 15.58 0.06 28.97
N GLN A 182 14.84 1.13 28.73
CA GLN A 182 13.58 1.07 27.99
C GLN A 182 13.28 2.41 27.34
N GLU A 183 12.57 2.39 26.23
CA GLU A 183 12.10 3.57 25.52
C GLU A 183 10.68 3.33 25.03
N GLU A 184 9.88 4.41 25.02
CA GLU A 184 8.56 4.39 24.43
C GLU A 184 8.68 4.57 22.92
N GLY A 185 8.08 3.67 22.14
CA GLY A 185 7.92 3.83 20.70
C GLY A 185 6.86 4.86 20.37
N ARG A 186 7.12 5.69 19.38
CA ARG A 186 6.19 6.68 18.84
C ARG A 186 6.00 6.49 17.35
N ASP A 187 4.77 6.67 16.88
CA ASP A 187 4.41 6.65 15.47
C ASP A 187 3.86 8.01 15.05
N LEU A 188 4.31 8.51 13.90
CA LEU A 188 3.56 9.48 13.12
C LEU A 188 2.51 8.72 12.29
N LEU A 189 1.26 9.09 12.42
CA LEU A 189 0.14 8.59 11.63
C LEU A 189 -0.24 9.61 10.57
N VAL A 190 -0.45 9.13 9.35
CA VAL A 190 -0.94 9.92 8.21
C VAL A 190 -2.06 9.10 7.56
N TYR A 191 -3.29 9.59 7.59
CA TYR A 191 -4.43 8.82 7.08
C TYR A 191 -5.56 9.66 6.50
N THR A 192 -6.33 9.02 5.63
CA THR A 192 -7.58 9.51 5.05
C THR A 192 -8.66 8.45 5.22
N VAL A 193 -9.93 8.87 5.19
CA VAL A 193 -11.09 7.98 5.10
C VAL A 193 -11.77 8.22 3.76
N ASN A 194 -11.98 7.15 3.02
CA ASN A 194 -12.60 7.19 1.70
C ASN A 194 -13.83 6.28 1.67
N LYS A 195 -14.95 6.79 1.19
CA LYS A 195 -16.19 6.02 1.04
C LYS A 195 -16.34 5.53 -0.39
N VAL A 196 -16.58 4.23 -0.54
CA VAL A 196 -16.93 3.58 -1.79
C VAL A 196 -18.23 2.83 -1.57
N SER A 197 -19.31 3.37 -2.08
CA SER A 197 -20.67 2.82 -1.91
C SER A 197 -21.05 2.64 -0.42
N TRP A 198 -21.18 1.44 0.08
CA TRP A 198 -21.50 1.12 1.49
C TRP A 198 -20.24 0.93 2.37
N TYR A 199 -19.06 0.76 1.79
CA TYR A 199 -17.82 0.64 2.51
C TYR A 199 -17.14 2.00 2.76
N GLU A 200 -16.48 2.10 3.91
CA GLU A 200 -15.53 3.16 4.22
C GLU A 200 -14.16 2.54 4.48
N TYR A 201 -13.15 3.09 3.84
CA TYR A 201 -11.77 2.61 3.94
C TYR A 201 -10.88 3.66 4.60
N ILE A 202 -10.19 3.27 5.67
CA ILE A 202 -9.18 4.08 6.34
C ILE A 202 -7.83 3.70 5.75
N THR A 203 -7.27 4.54 4.89
CA THR A 203 -5.90 4.36 4.38
C THR A 203 -4.93 5.00 5.34
N GLU A 204 -4.21 4.19 6.13
CA GLU A 204 -3.35 4.65 7.21
C GLU A 204 -1.88 4.27 6.98
N TRP A 205 -1.01 5.28 7.02
CA TRP A 205 0.43 5.11 7.08
C TRP A 205 0.94 5.40 8.49
N ARG A 206 1.83 4.55 8.99
CA ARG A 206 2.52 4.71 10.27
C ARG A 206 4.02 4.78 10.05
N PHE A 207 4.64 5.80 10.60
CA PHE A 207 6.07 6.06 10.51
C PHE A 207 6.63 6.05 11.92
N SER A 208 7.33 4.98 12.25
CA SER A 208 7.79 4.70 13.60
C SER A 208 9.13 5.34 13.92
N SER A 209 9.38 5.59 15.20
CA SER A 209 10.63 6.20 15.68
C SER A 209 11.88 5.35 15.39
N ASP A 210 11.73 4.05 15.17
CA ASP A 210 12.83 3.14 14.80
C ASP A 210 13.10 3.04 13.28
N GLY A 211 12.34 3.78 12.48
CA GLY A 211 12.46 3.75 11.02
C GLY A 211 11.51 2.79 10.31
N THR A 212 10.70 2.04 11.03
CA THR A 212 9.68 1.16 10.43
C THR A 212 8.57 1.98 9.77
N ILE A 213 8.13 1.56 8.59
CA ILE A 213 6.95 2.08 7.90
C ILE A 213 5.89 0.99 7.86
N SER A 214 4.65 1.29 8.28
CA SER A 214 3.52 0.39 8.11
C SER A 214 2.48 1.04 7.20
N ALA A 215 1.94 0.27 6.27
CA ALA A 215 0.79 0.64 5.46
C ALA A 215 -0.38 -0.25 5.84
N ASN A 216 -1.48 0.36 6.23
CA ASN A 216 -2.66 -0.35 6.70
C ASN A 216 -3.91 0.13 5.96
N ILE A 217 -4.84 -0.78 5.76
CA ILE A 217 -6.20 -0.49 5.34
C ILE A 217 -7.16 -0.94 6.43
N GLY A 218 -8.05 -0.07 6.85
CA GLY A 218 -9.18 -0.41 7.71
C GLY A 218 -10.45 -0.40 6.87
N ALA A 219 -11.15 -1.52 6.78
CA ALA A 219 -12.44 -1.62 6.10
C ALA A 219 -13.57 -1.61 7.13
N THR A 220 -14.56 -0.75 6.91
CA THR A 220 -15.72 -0.53 7.80
C THR A 220 -16.92 -0.03 6.99
N GLY A 221 -17.96 0.48 7.64
CA GLY A 221 -19.17 0.98 7.00
C GLY A 221 -20.35 0.06 7.24
N SER A 222 -20.91 -0.50 6.19
CA SER A 222 -22.01 -1.47 6.27
C SER A 222 -21.86 -2.59 5.24
N LEU A 223 -22.53 -3.72 5.48
CA LEU A 223 -22.68 -4.76 4.47
C LEU A 223 -23.47 -4.22 3.26
N SER A 224 -23.30 -4.85 2.12
CA SER A 224 -24.03 -4.48 0.90
C SER A 224 -25.53 -4.63 1.12
N PRO A 225 -26.34 -3.59 0.92
CA PRO A 225 -27.77 -3.65 1.13
C PRO A 225 -28.53 -4.48 0.08
N VAL A 226 -27.84 -4.88 -1.00
CA VAL A 226 -28.44 -5.65 -2.10
C VAL A 226 -28.07 -7.14 -2.08
N ASP A 227 -27.17 -7.53 -1.15
CA ASP A 227 -26.64 -8.90 -1.09
C ASP A 227 -27.19 -9.71 0.08
N TYR A 228 -28.41 -9.38 0.52
CA TYR A 228 -29.13 -10.17 1.51
C TYR A 228 -30.03 -11.17 0.78
N ASP A 229 -29.43 -12.26 0.34
CA ASP A 229 -30.08 -13.34 -0.42
C ASP A 229 -30.29 -14.57 0.47
N ALA A 230 -31.49 -14.75 0.97
CA ALA A 230 -31.84 -15.99 1.66
C ALA A 230 -31.91 -17.15 0.65
N GLY A 231 -30.99 -18.07 0.75
CA GLY A 231 -31.16 -19.39 0.15
C GLY A 231 -30.40 -19.69 -1.14
N ASP A 232 -29.49 -18.84 -1.63
CA ASP A 232 -28.62 -19.19 -2.75
C ASP A 232 -27.38 -20.03 -2.32
N GLY A 233 -27.18 -20.23 -1.01
CA GLY A 233 -26.07 -20.98 -0.42
C GLY A 233 -24.73 -20.27 -0.47
N ARG A 234 -24.69 -18.99 -0.83
CA ARG A 234 -23.48 -18.19 -1.00
C ARG A 234 -23.27 -17.15 0.09
N GLY A 235 -24.32 -16.84 0.85
CA GLY A 235 -24.28 -15.95 1.99
C GLY A 235 -24.01 -16.68 3.31
N TRP A 236 -23.78 -15.89 4.36
CA TRP A 236 -23.69 -16.36 5.73
C TRP A 236 -24.91 -15.88 6.53
N PRO A 237 -25.55 -16.74 7.36
CA PRO A 237 -26.72 -16.35 8.12
C PRO A 237 -26.36 -15.33 9.20
N ILE A 238 -27.13 -14.24 9.26
CA ILE A 238 -26.99 -13.16 10.23
C ILE A 238 -28.38 -12.72 10.72
N GLY A 239 -28.40 -11.89 11.74
CA GLY A 239 -29.61 -11.30 12.27
C GLY A 239 -30.40 -12.24 13.19
N LYS A 240 -31.51 -11.72 13.70
CA LYS A 240 -32.34 -12.45 14.64
C LYS A 240 -32.93 -13.71 14.00
N GLY A 241 -32.61 -14.85 14.59
CA GLY A 241 -33.07 -16.15 14.07
C GLY A 241 -32.22 -16.67 12.92
N ALA A 242 -31.15 -15.99 12.53
CA ALA A 242 -30.30 -16.34 11.40
C ALA A 242 -31.11 -16.51 10.10
N GLU A 243 -32.06 -15.58 9.86
CA GLU A 243 -33.00 -15.61 8.73
C GLU A 243 -32.51 -14.83 7.51
N ASP A 244 -31.63 -13.84 7.73
CA ASP A 244 -30.98 -13.07 6.67
C ASP A 244 -29.66 -13.72 6.26
N TYR A 245 -29.29 -13.59 4.99
CA TYR A 245 -28.03 -14.13 4.45
C TYR A 245 -27.27 -13.02 3.76
N ALA A 246 -26.17 -12.59 4.36
CA ALA A 246 -25.30 -11.59 3.74
C ALA A 246 -24.22 -12.28 2.90
N THR A 247 -24.06 -11.84 1.66
CA THR A 247 -23.07 -12.41 0.74
C THR A 247 -21.66 -12.10 1.20
N SER A 248 -20.84 -13.15 1.33
CA SER A 248 -19.43 -13.02 1.62
C SER A 248 -18.65 -12.49 0.42
N HIS A 249 -17.51 -11.89 0.66
CA HIS A 249 -16.67 -11.31 -0.39
C HIS A 249 -15.21 -11.22 0.06
N SER A 250 -14.31 -11.01 -0.87
CA SER A 250 -12.89 -10.84 -0.58
C SER A 250 -12.44 -9.43 -0.89
N HIS A 251 -11.59 -8.87 -0.04
CA HIS A 251 -10.85 -7.65 -0.35
C HIS A 251 -9.42 -8.00 -0.70
N ASN A 252 -8.95 -7.60 -1.89
CA ASN A 252 -7.56 -7.73 -2.30
C ASN A 252 -7.00 -6.32 -2.46
N VAL A 253 -6.14 -5.94 -1.54
CA VAL A 253 -5.63 -4.57 -1.40
C VAL A 253 -4.18 -4.52 -1.85
N PHE A 254 -3.92 -3.72 -2.88
CA PHE A 254 -2.59 -3.56 -3.45
C PHE A 254 -1.99 -2.22 -3.10
N TRP A 255 -0.71 -2.27 -2.73
CA TRP A 255 0.12 -1.10 -2.49
C TRP A 255 1.25 -1.07 -3.51
N ARG A 256 1.51 0.10 -4.11
CA ARG A 256 2.62 0.32 -5.03
C ARG A 256 3.68 1.18 -4.35
N LEU A 257 4.88 0.63 -4.25
CA LEU A 257 6.01 1.24 -3.56
C LEU A 257 7.15 1.44 -4.55
N ASN A 258 7.52 2.68 -4.79
CA ASN A 258 8.72 3.02 -5.53
C ASN A 258 9.80 3.46 -4.54
N PHE A 259 10.80 2.63 -4.36
CA PHE A 259 11.92 2.93 -3.47
C PHE A 259 12.86 3.96 -4.11
N GLY A 260 13.70 4.56 -3.32
CA GLY A 260 14.71 5.51 -3.74
C GLY A 260 15.69 5.70 -2.60
N LEU A 261 16.23 4.57 -2.11
CA LEU A 261 17.10 4.56 -0.94
C LEU A 261 18.32 5.45 -1.18
N ASP A 262 18.57 6.34 -0.23
CA ASP A 262 19.65 7.32 -0.29
C ASP A 262 19.60 8.25 -1.52
N GLY A 263 18.41 8.43 -2.12
CA GLY A 263 18.21 9.25 -3.32
C GLY A 263 18.58 8.53 -4.63
N GLY A 264 18.86 7.23 -4.58
CA GLY A 264 19.17 6.40 -5.75
C GLY A 264 17.93 5.94 -6.50
N ALA A 265 18.06 5.69 -7.81
CA ALA A 265 17.02 5.11 -8.65
C ALA A 265 17.34 3.67 -9.10
N ARG A 266 18.36 3.06 -8.52
CA ARG A 266 18.87 1.73 -8.91
C ARG A 266 18.97 0.79 -7.72
N ASP A 267 17.97 0.84 -6.86
CA ASP A 267 17.88 -0.09 -5.74
C ASP A 267 17.77 -1.52 -6.27
N ARG A 268 18.21 -2.48 -5.47
CA ARG A 268 18.23 -3.89 -5.84
C ARG A 268 17.26 -4.66 -4.94
N VAL A 269 16.69 -5.74 -5.46
CA VAL A 269 15.89 -6.66 -4.68
C VAL A 269 16.71 -7.89 -4.36
N GLU A 270 16.65 -8.35 -3.13
CA GLU A 270 17.23 -9.62 -2.69
C GLU A 270 16.14 -10.48 -2.05
N GLN A 271 16.15 -11.78 -2.38
CA GLN A 271 15.32 -12.80 -1.78
C GLN A 271 16.16 -13.65 -0.82
N TYR A 272 15.60 -13.99 0.30
CA TYR A 272 16.18 -14.89 1.29
C TYR A 272 15.29 -16.10 1.48
N ASP A 273 15.89 -17.28 1.32
CA ASP A 273 15.23 -18.56 1.56
C ASP A 273 15.97 -19.31 2.66
N SER A 274 15.26 -19.82 3.65
CA SER A 274 15.84 -20.62 4.72
C SER A 274 15.27 -22.03 4.69
N VAL A 275 16.15 -23.01 4.78
CA VAL A 275 15.81 -24.42 4.81
C VAL A 275 16.39 -25.09 6.06
N VAL A 276 15.64 -26.02 6.61
CA VAL A 276 16.14 -26.87 7.70
C VAL A 276 17.13 -27.86 7.11
N THR A 277 18.28 -27.99 7.77
CA THR A 277 19.34 -28.93 7.42
C THR A 277 19.44 -30.02 8.50
N PRO A 278 20.15 -31.13 8.24
CA PRO A 278 20.38 -32.17 9.25
C PRO A 278 20.85 -31.61 10.58
N PRO A 279 20.56 -32.27 11.69
CA PRO A 279 21.01 -31.86 13.02
C PRO A 279 22.53 -31.72 13.09
N ASN A 280 23.00 -30.76 13.90
CA ASN A 280 24.38 -30.68 14.29
C ASN A 280 24.73 -31.76 15.34
N GLY A 281 25.96 -31.74 15.87
CA GLY A 281 26.44 -32.75 16.83
C GLY A 281 25.65 -32.89 18.12
N ASN A 282 24.77 -31.95 18.50
CA ASN A 282 23.91 -32.03 19.67
C ASN A 282 22.47 -32.53 19.37
N GLY A 283 22.21 -32.93 18.12
CA GLY A 283 20.91 -33.47 17.70
C GLY A 283 19.86 -32.39 17.33
N SER A 284 20.15 -31.09 17.48
CA SER A 284 19.21 -30.04 17.10
C SER A 284 19.25 -29.77 15.61
N PRO A 285 18.09 -29.58 14.94
CA PRO A 285 18.06 -29.18 13.55
C PRO A 285 18.74 -27.83 13.37
N THR A 286 19.46 -27.67 12.26
CA THR A 286 20.07 -26.40 11.86
C THR A 286 19.32 -25.76 10.70
N THR A 287 19.53 -24.48 10.46
CA THR A 287 18.89 -23.73 9.38
C THR A 287 19.96 -23.06 8.53
N LYS A 288 19.87 -23.24 7.22
CA LYS A 288 20.72 -22.56 6.25
C LYS A 288 19.90 -21.55 5.48
N THR A 289 20.36 -20.29 5.50
CA THR A 289 19.76 -19.20 4.71
C THR A 289 20.57 -18.93 3.46
N THR A 290 19.91 -18.86 2.33
CA THR A 290 20.49 -18.50 1.03
C THR A 290 19.94 -17.16 0.60
N ARG A 291 20.83 -16.27 0.15
CA ARG A 291 20.51 -14.97 -0.45
C ARG A 291 20.61 -15.06 -1.96
N THR A 292 19.55 -14.67 -2.66
CA THR A 292 19.49 -14.67 -4.13
C THR A 292 19.15 -13.26 -4.62
N PRO A 293 19.99 -12.63 -5.46
CA PRO A 293 19.62 -11.38 -6.13
C PRO A 293 18.42 -11.60 -7.06
N VAL A 294 17.41 -10.75 -6.97
CA VAL A 294 16.27 -10.73 -7.89
C VAL A 294 16.59 -9.70 -8.99
N THR A 295 17.03 -10.19 -10.13
CA THR A 295 17.48 -9.36 -11.25
C THR A 295 16.45 -9.22 -12.36
N LYS A 296 15.41 -10.02 -12.31
CA LYS A 296 14.27 -9.99 -13.23
C LYS A 296 12.96 -9.86 -12.47
N GLU A 297 11.93 -9.40 -13.15
CA GLU A 297 10.60 -9.32 -12.59
C GLU A 297 10.18 -10.65 -11.97
N LEU A 298 9.48 -10.58 -10.85
CA LEU A 298 9.15 -11.74 -10.03
C LEU A 298 7.81 -11.54 -9.31
N ALA A 299 6.99 -12.58 -9.29
CA ALA A 299 5.89 -12.75 -8.35
C ALA A 299 6.31 -13.72 -7.24
N GLY A 300 6.04 -13.42 -5.98
CA GLY A 300 6.54 -14.21 -4.87
C GLY A 300 5.58 -14.33 -3.70
N ASP A 301 5.72 -15.46 -2.97
CA ASP A 301 4.96 -15.74 -1.75
C ASP A 301 5.87 -15.86 -0.55
N ALA A 302 5.50 -15.21 0.54
CA ALA A 302 6.14 -15.32 1.85
C ALA A 302 5.73 -16.66 2.48
N LYS A 303 6.52 -17.69 2.26
CA LYS A 303 6.31 -19.03 2.81
C LYS A 303 7.61 -19.65 3.29
N SER A 304 7.54 -20.54 4.26
CA SER A 304 8.69 -21.34 4.67
C SER A 304 9.94 -20.49 4.96
N MET A 305 9.80 -19.39 5.72
CA MET A 305 10.88 -18.47 6.06
C MET A 305 11.47 -17.70 4.87
N ARG A 306 10.74 -17.57 3.76
CA ARG A 306 11.11 -16.69 2.64
C ARG A 306 10.75 -15.24 2.97
N TRP A 307 11.66 -14.33 2.64
CA TRP A 307 11.45 -12.89 2.74
C TRP A 307 12.29 -12.13 1.71
N TRP A 308 12.01 -10.84 1.55
CA TRP A 308 12.70 -9.96 0.59
C TRP A 308 13.12 -8.67 1.25
N ARG A 309 14.16 -8.07 0.69
CA ARG A 309 14.52 -6.69 0.99
C ARG A 309 14.83 -5.89 -0.27
N VAL A 310 14.59 -4.59 -0.20
CA VAL A 310 15.11 -3.62 -1.17
C VAL A 310 16.38 -3.01 -0.59
N VAL A 311 17.45 -3.02 -1.37
CA VAL A 311 18.80 -2.69 -0.94
C VAL A 311 19.30 -1.48 -1.71
N SER A 312 19.82 -0.47 -1.02
CA SER A 312 20.45 0.70 -1.62
C SER A 312 21.63 0.30 -2.51
N ALA A 313 21.68 0.86 -3.70
CA ALA A 313 22.83 0.66 -4.59
C ALA A 313 24.10 1.32 -4.07
N THR A 314 23.97 2.43 -3.36
CA THR A 314 25.11 3.32 -3.01
C THR A 314 25.22 3.57 -1.51
N GLY A 315 24.10 3.69 -0.80
CA GLY A 315 24.07 4.05 0.62
C GLY A 315 24.53 2.93 1.53
N ARG A 316 25.32 3.31 2.54
CA ARG A 316 25.82 2.40 3.57
C ARG A 316 25.65 3.03 4.95
N ASN A 317 25.48 2.19 5.97
CA ASN A 317 25.54 2.63 7.35
C ASN A 317 26.99 2.85 7.81
N ALA A 318 27.18 3.24 9.06
CA ALA A 318 28.53 3.51 9.60
C ALA A 318 29.43 2.27 9.64
N ASP A 319 28.87 1.07 9.68
CA ASP A 319 29.61 -0.20 9.66
C ASP A 319 29.93 -0.69 8.22
N GLY A 320 29.54 0.08 7.21
CA GLY A 320 29.77 -0.25 5.80
C GLY A 320 28.73 -1.20 5.18
N HIS A 321 27.69 -1.60 5.91
CA HIS A 321 26.62 -2.43 5.37
C HIS A 321 25.70 -1.62 4.46
N PRO A 322 25.23 -2.17 3.32
CA PRO A 322 24.29 -1.48 2.46
C PRO A 322 22.93 -1.32 3.16
N ARG A 323 22.43 -0.09 3.20
CA ARG A 323 21.13 0.20 3.77
C ARG A 323 20.01 -0.51 3.01
N SER A 324 19.03 -1.00 3.71
CA SER A 324 17.92 -1.72 3.10
C SER A 324 16.66 -1.67 3.95
N TYR A 325 15.54 -2.06 3.31
CA TYR A 325 14.27 -2.28 3.96
C TYR A 325 13.75 -3.67 3.63
N GLU A 326 13.41 -4.42 4.67
CA GLU A 326 12.76 -5.71 4.57
C GLU A 326 11.26 -5.51 4.34
N ILE A 327 10.69 -6.30 3.44
CA ILE A 327 9.24 -6.35 3.21
C ILE A 327 8.68 -7.44 4.10
N VAL A 328 7.84 -7.05 5.06
CA VAL A 328 7.19 -7.96 6.01
C VAL A 328 5.69 -7.99 5.70
N PRO A 329 5.21 -8.90 4.85
CA PRO A 329 3.79 -9.05 4.58
C PRO A 329 3.04 -9.36 5.88
N GLY A 330 1.84 -8.80 6.00
CA GLY A 330 0.91 -9.16 7.07
C GLY A 330 0.20 -10.49 6.78
N PRO A 331 -0.65 -10.94 7.71
CA PRO A 331 -1.57 -12.04 7.42
C PRO A 331 -2.39 -11.69 6.18
N SER A 332 -2.50 -12.62 5.25
CA SER A 332 -3.21 -12.40 3.99
C SER A 332 -3.96 -13.67 3.57
N ALA A 333 -5.26 -13.53 3.31
CA ALA A 333 -6.09 -14.53 2.66
C ALA A 333 -6.34 -14.07 1.22
N LYS A 334 -5.51 -14.53 0.31
CA LYS A 334 -5.55 -14.14 -1.11
C LYS A 334 -6.70 -14.83 -1.83
N HIS A 335 -7.45 -14.07 -2.62
CA HIS A 335 -8.53 -14.64 -3.43
C HIS A 335 -7.95 -15.43 -4.61
N PRO A 336 -8.27 -16.72 -4.76
CA PRO A 336 -7.65 -17.58 -5.79
C PRO A 336 -8.23 -17.38 -7.19
N GLY A 337 -9.33 -16.63 -7.33
CA GLY A 337 -10.11 -16.52 -8.55
C GLY A 337 -9.55 -15.62 -9.65
N ARG A 338 -8.48 -14.86 -9.37
CA ARG A 338 -7.83 -13.98 -10.34
C ARG A 338 -6.31 -14.18 -10.32
N PRO A 339 -5.63 -14.19 -11.48
CA PRO A 339 -4.17 -14.37 -11.53
C PRO A 339 -3.39 -13.30 -10.73
N PHE A 340 -3.82 -12.04 -10.79
CA PHE A 340 -3.12 -10.95 -10.12
C PHE A 340 -3.29 -10.95 -8.60
N THR A 341 -4.24 -11.70 -8.02
CA THR A 341 -4.45 -11.77 -6.57
C THR A 341 -3.69 -12.91 -5.89
N GLN A 342 -2.98 -13.76 -6.64
CA GLN A 342 -2.45 -15.03 -6.12
C GLN A 342 -1.15 -14.92 -5.33
N HIS A 343 -0.40 -13.83 -5.49
CA HIS A 343 0.91 -13.66 -4.83
C HIS A 343 0.91 -12.55 -3.80
N ASP A 344 1.78 -12.67 -2.79
CA ASP A 344 1.93 -11.68 -1.72
C ASP A 344 2.66 -10.43 -2.20
N VAL A 345 3.64 -10.61 -3.09
CA VAL A 345 4.44 -9.51 -3.63
C VAL A 345 4.69 -9.70 -5.13
N TYR A 346 4.80 -8.55 -5.81
CA TYR A 346 5.28 -8.52 -7.19
C TYR A 346 6.41 -7.48 -7.27
N PHE A 347 7.42 -7.80 -8.04
CA PHE A 347 8.53 -6.90 -8.37
C PHE A 347 8.51 -6.67 -9.87
N THR A 348 8.27 -5.43 -10.28
CA THR A 348 8.24 -5.06 -11.69
C THR A 348 9.25 -3.95 -11.98
N GLN A 349 9.70 -3.84 -13.22
CA GLN A 349 10.45 -2.69 -13.68
C GLN A 349 9.55 -1.44 -13.65
N ASN A 350 10.05 -0.32 -13.13
CA ASN A 350 9.26 0.91 -13.04
C ASN A 350 8.85 1.41 -14.43
N ARG A 351 7.55 1.43 -14.69
CA ARG A 351 6.91 1.97 -15.88
C ARG A 351 5.90 3.05 -15.47
N ALA A 352 5.94 4.19 -16.15
CA ALA A 352 5.09 5.34 -15.79
C ALA A 352 3.59 5.06 -15.95
N CYS A 353 3.22 4.17 -16.86
CA CYS A 353 1.83 3.80 -17.11
C CYS A 353 1.31 2.67 -16.22
N GLU A 354 2.17 1.90 -15.54
CA GLU A 354 1.80 0.79 -14.67
C GLU A 354 1.56 1.30 -13.26
N GLN A 355 0.34 1.74 -12.99
CA GLN A 355 0.02 2.44 -11.75
C GLN A 355 -1.02 1.74 -10.86
N PHE A 356 -1.82 0.82 -11.41
CA PHE A 356 -2.89 0.13 -10.71
C PHE A 356 -2.80 -1.38 -10.94
N ALA A 357 -2.86 -2.17 -9.89
CA ALA A 357 -2.58 -3.60 -9.91
C ALA A 357 -3.56 -4.45 -10.76
N SER A 358 -4.77 -3.96 -10.98
CA SER A 358 -5.76 -4.52 -11.91
C SER A 358 -6.53 -3.41 -12.60
N ASN A 359 -7.16 -3.73 -13.73
CA ASN A 359 -7.96 -2.79 -14.51
C ASN A 359 -7.24 -1.42 -14.68
N ASN A 360 -5.93 -1.48 -14.97
CA ASN A 360 -5.12 -0.28 -15.14
C ASN A 360 -5.63 0.51 -16.33
N THR A 361 -6.12 1.73 -16.06
CA THR A 361 -6.78 2.60 -17.05
C THR A 361 -5.81 3.53 -17.79
N LEU A 362 -4.53 3.50 -17.42
CA LEU A 362 -3.51 4.31 -18.07
C LEU A 362 -3.03 3.64 -19.36
N ASP A 363 -2.74 4.47 -20.35
CA ASP A 363 -2.27 3.98 -21.64
C ASP A 363 -0.81 3.53 -21.56
N CYS A 364 -0.61 2.23 -21.63
CA CYS A 364 0.71 1.59 -21.76
C CYS A 364 1.02 1.19 -23.21
N GLY A 365 0.15 1.55 -24.13
CA GLY A 365 0.27 1.24 -25.55
C GLY A 365 -0.81 0.27 -26.05
N PRO A 366 -0.87 0.05 -27.37
CA PRO A 366 -1.87 -0.83 -27.98
C PRO A 366 -1.77 -2.28 -27.42
N ASN A 367 -2.89 -2.79 -26.93
CA ASN A 367 -3.01 -4.15 -26.35
C ASN A 367 -2.10 -4.40 -25.14
N ALA A 368 -1.64 -3.35 -24.46
CA ALA A 368 -0.83 -3.51 -23.26
C ALA A 368 -1.62 -4.21 -22.14
N PRO A 369 -0.95 -5.04 -21.34
CA PRO A 369 -1.57 -5.66 -20.18
C PRO A 369 -2.03 -4.61 -19.16
N THR A 370 -3.12 -4.92 -18.45
CA THR A 370 -3.76 -4.01 -17.49
C THR A 370 -3.65 -4.49 -16.04
N SER A 371 -2.84 -5.51 -15.77
CA SER A 371 -2.70 -6.09 -14.42
C SER A 371 -1.28 -6.52 -14.09
N VAL A 372 -0.97 -6.52 -12.79
CA VAL A 372 0.39 -6.72 -12.27
C VAL A 372 0.97 -8.11 -12.57
N ASP A 373 0.14 -9.14 -12.62
CA ASP A 373 0.56 -10.50 -12.99
C ASP A 373 1.09 -10.58 -14.43
N LYS A 374 0.55 -9.75 -15.32
CA LYS A 374 0.95 -9.68 -16.73
C LYS A 374 2.18 -8.80 -16.94
N TRP A 375 2.46 -7.86 -16.02
CA TRP A 375 3.67 -7.04 -16.08
C TRP A 375 4.89 -7.81 -15.61
N VAL A 376 4.73 -8.87 -14.80
CA VAL A 376 5.81 -9.81 -14.50
C VAL A 376 6.08 -10.66 -15.75
N ASN A 377 6.83 -10.11 -16.68
CA ASN A 377 7.09 -10.68 -18.00
C ASN A 377 8.56 -11.03 -18.27
N GLY A 378 9.42 -10.88 -17.23
CA GLY A 378 10.84 -11.25 -17.27
C GLY A 378 11.79 -10.11 -17.66
N GLU A 379 11.34 -8.87 -17.63
CA GLU A 379 12.22 -7.71 -17.82
C GLU A 379 13.30 -7.64 -16.72
N ASP A 380 14.41 -6.99 -17.03
CA ASP A 380 15.47 -6.73 -16.05
C ASP A 380 15.03 -5.68 -15.03
N LEU A 381 15.18 -5.98 -13.76
CA LEU A 381 14.92 -5.05 -12.66
C LEU A 381 16.10 -4.08 -12.47
N ARG A 382 16.02 -2.92 -13.08
CA ARG A 382 17.02 -1.84 -12.94
C ARG A 382 16.54 -0.70 -12.04
N ASN A 383 15.23 -0.54 -11.94
CA ASN A 383 14.54 0.39 -11.05
C ASN A 383 13.27 -0.32 -10.57
N PRO A 384 13.36 -1.15 -9.52
CA PRO A 384 12.25 -1.99 -9.09
C PRO A 384 11.12 -1.20 -8.46
N VAL A 385 9.91 -1.57 -8.80
CA VAL A 385 8.69 -1.24 -8.07
C VAL A 385 8.25 -2.48 -7.31
N VAL A 386 7.88 -2.29 -6.05
CA VAL A 386 7.32 -3.34 -5.21
C VAL A 386 5.81 -3.16 -5.13
N TRP A 387 5.09 -4.23 -5.43
CA TRP A 387 3.66 -4.33 -5.20
C TRP A 387 3.43 -5.31 -4.06
N VAL A 388 2.67 -4.89 -3.05
CA VAL A 388 2.30 -5.74 -1.92
C VAL A 388 0.80 -5.97 -1.98
N ASN A 389 0.40 -7.23 -1.99
CA ASN A 389 -0.99 -7.65 -1.97
C ASN A 389 -1.37 -8.16 -0.58
N ILE A 390 -2.34 -7.52 0.03
CA ILE A 390 -2.89 -7.93 1.32
C ILE A 390 -4.38 -8.21 1.12
N GLY A 391 -4.79 -9.46 1.33
CA GLY A 391 -6.17 -9.87 1.16
C GLY A 391 -6.81 -10.32 2.47
N PHE A 392 -8.13 -10.19 2.54
CA PHE A 392 -8.93 -10.86 3.54
C PHE A 392 -10.27 -11.29 2.95
N HIS A 393 -10.72 -12.48 3.35
CA HIS A 393 -12.04 -12.98 3.02
C HIS A 393 -13.01 -12.54 4.11
N HIS A 394 -13.95 -11.72 3.76
CA HIS A 394 -14.98 -11.23 4.68
C HIS A 394 -16.20 -12.15 4.62
N ILE A 395 -16.27 -13.06 5.57
CA ILE A 395 -17.48 -13.84 5.85
C ILE A 395 -18.31 -13.01 6.82
N ALA A 396 -19.53 -12.62 6.41
CA ALA A 396 -20.41 -11.78 7.21
C ALA A 396 -20.76 -12.43 8.56
N ARG A 397 -20.98 -11.61 9.58
CA ARG A 397 -21.35 -12.03 10.95
C ARG A 397 -22.25 -10.97 11.57
N ASP A 398 -22.88 -11.27 12.69
CA ASP A 398 -23.82 -10.35 13.36
C ASP A 398 -23.19 -9.00 13.73
N GLU A 399 -21.92 -8.97 14.10
CA GLU A 399 -21.20 -7.74 14.43
C GLU A 399 -20.98 -6.82 13.22
N ASP A 400 -21.14 -7.29 11.99
CA ASP A 400 -20.97 -6.49 10.78
C ASP A 400 -22.22 -5.71 10.37
N GLN A 401 -23.30 -5.85 11.13
CA GLN A 401 -24.48 -4.99 11.01
C GLN A 401 -24.13 -3.58 11.48
N GLN A 402 -24.65 -2.59 10.79
CA GLN A 402 -24.29 -1.15 10.86
C GLN A 402 -24.11 -0.59 12.27
N PRO A 403 -22.98 0.05 12.56
CA PRO A 403 -21.73 0.15 11.77
C PRO A 403 -20.84 -1.08 11.97
N MET A 404 -20.18 -1.55 10.91
CA MET A 404 -19.21 -2.64 11.03
C MET A 404 -18.00 -2.23 11.89
N PRO A 405 -17.49 -3.12 12.77
CA PRO A 405 -16.17 -2.95 13.35
C PRO A 405 -15.10 -2.82 12.25
N VAL A 406 -14.08 -1.98 12.49
CA VAL A 406 -13.01 -1.81 11.51
C VAL A 406 -12.18 -3.09 11.40
N HIS A 407 -12.14 -3.68 10.22
CA HIS A 407 -11.25 -4.77 9.89
C HIS A 407 -9.92 -4.21 9.37
N TRP A 408 -8.84 -4.43 10.14
CA TRP A 408 -7.52 -3.94 9.81
C TRP A 408 -6.65 -4.99 9.13
N GLN A 409 -6.04 -4.63 8.02
CA GLN A 409 -5.00 -5.40 7.34
C GLN A 409 -3.85 -4.48 6.94
N GLY A 410 -2.64 -5.04 6.81
CA GLY A 410 -1.50 -4.22 6.44
C GLY A 410 -0.21 -5.02 6.36
N PHE A 411 0.87 -4.33 6.00
CA PHE A 411 2.23 -4.85 5.94
C PHE A 411 3.21 -3.84 6.54
N ARG A 412 4.47 -4.24 6.72
CA ARG A 412 5.53 -3.38 7.22
C ARG A 412 6.74 -3.40 6.29
N LEU A 413 7.42 -2.26 6.24
CA LEU A 413 8.78 -2.12 5.75
C LEU A 413 9.68 -1.94 6.97
N ALA A 414 10.48 -2.94 7.30
CA ALA A 414 11.36 -2.90 8.46
C ALA A 414 12.76 -2.47 8.04
N PRO A 415 13.38 -1.46 8.71
CA PRO A 415 14.74 -1.07 8.41
C PRO A 415 15.69 -2.24 8.70
N ARG A 416 16.61 -2.47 7.77
CA ARG A 416 17.69 -3.45 7.92
C ARG A 416 18.99 -2.79 7.49
N ASP A 417 19.93 -2.72 8.41
CA ASP A 417 21.23 -2.05 8.21
C ASP A 417 21.09 -0.55 7.84
N VAL A 418 19.96 0.10 8.13
CA VAL A 418 19.75 1.54 7.89
C VAL A 418 20.66 2.35 8.79
N THR A 419 20.80 1.94 10.04
CA THR A 419 21.74 2.47 11.04
C THR A 419 22.69 1.35 11.50
N ALA A 420 23.82 1.70 12.09
CA ALA A 420 24.77 0.73 12.60
C ALA A 420 24.32 0.04 13.90
N MET A 421 23.34 0.64 14.59
CA MET A 421 22.71 0.09 15.79
C MET A 421 21.27 0.59 15.89
N ASN A 422 20.53 0.16 16.91
CA ASN A 422 19.20 0.69 17.18
C ASN A 422 19.24 2.23 17.29
N PRO A 423 18.50 2.97 16.45
CA PRO A 423 18.53 4.44 16.44
C PRO A 423 18.06 5.10 17.74
N LEU A 424 17.46 4.33 18.62
CA LEU A 424 16.97 4.75 19.94
C LEU A 424 17.92 4.31 21.08
N THR A 425 19.06 3.71 20.78
CA THR A 425 20.03 3.27 21.78
C THR A 425 20.37 4.39 22.76
N PRO A 426 20.30 4.15 24.07
CA PRO A 426 20.70 5.13 25.08
C PRO A 426 22.22 5.41 25.01
N ALA A 427 22.62 6.60 25.42
CA ALA A 427 23.98 7.08 25.23
C ALA A 427 25.07 6.21 25.90
N ASP A 428 24.74 5.61 27.01
CA ASP A 428 25.65 4.73 27.77
C ASP A 428 25.85 3.34 27.14
N LEU A 429 24.98 2.93 26.22
CA LEU A 429 25.11 1.72 25.40
C LEU A 429 25.57 2.02 23.97
N ALA A 430 25.75 3.28 23.61
CA ALA A 430 26.05 3.69 22.23
C ALA A 430 27.44 3.24 21.73
N THR A 431 28.30 2.77 22.61
CA THR A 431 29.61 2.19 22.29
C THR A 431 29.58 0.67 22.08
N GLU A 432 28.46 0.03 22.44
CA GLU A 432 28.23 -1.39 22.27
C GLU A 432 27.82 -1.70 20.84
N ASN A 433 28.80 -1.91 19.95
CA ASN A 433 28.56 -2.27 18.56
C ASN A 433 29.40 -3.51 18.19
N GLY A 434 28.74 -4.54 17.66
CA GLY A 434 29.35 -5.81 17.33
C GLY A 434 29.19 -6.85 18.44
N ALA A 435 30.27 -7.63 18.73
CA ALA A 435 30.19 -8.66 19.76
C ALA A 435 30.00 -8.03 21.15
N PRO A 436 29.10 -8.56 22.00
CA PRO A 436 28.96 -8.12 23.37
C PRO A 436 30.31 -8.18 24.08
N SER A 437 30.64 -7.15 24.88
CA SER A 437 31.81 -7.20 25.71
C SER A 437 31.67 -8.38 26.69
N SER A 438 32.64 -9.30 26.68
CA SER A 438 32.69 -10.40 27.63
C SER A 438 33.07 -9.85 29.00
N GLY A 439 32.12 -9.37 29.77
CA GLY A 439 32.45 -8.91 31.11
C GLY A 439 31.59 -7.78 31.66
N SER A 440 30.38 -7.71 31.33
CA SER A 440 29.40 -6.86 32.05
C SER A 440 28.36 -7.73 32.74
#